data_c8d1e6fce5f23161bc1b3599b6c31983
#
_entry.id   c8d1e6fce5f23161bc1b3599b6c31983
#
_cell.length_a   1.000
_cell.length_b   1.000
_cell.length_c   1.000
_cell.angle_alpha   90.00
_cell.angle_beta   90.00
_cell.angle_gamma   90.00
#
_symmetry.space_group_name_H-M   'P 1'
#
loop_
_entity.id
_entity.type
_entity.pdbx_description
1 polymer ?
#
loop_
_entity_poly.entity_id
_entity_poly.type
_entity_poly.pdbx_seq_one_letter_code
_entity_poly.pdbx_strand_id
1 'polypeptide(L)'
;IRDRPLLVLTSPFAAKCAIEISKNNSQYSRIQWIAIGEGTARACFKRGVTVSICAKARNSVELSKYIDSNISRDIPLLVPKSNVGSNDFVNRLESLGFSVQSWVGYENNPKDVSKFEVNQDDVLLLSSPSSAKAWAKNGLPIPTSILCMGQQSLEQITSMDYFSETSVEVLQGPTADFVSDWWKTNRGGTK
;
A
#
# COMPACT_ATOMS: atom_id res chain seq x y z
N ILE A 1 -30.74 -0.05 0.16
CA ILE A 1 -29.25 0.02 0.00
C ILE A 1 -28.62 0.91 1.09
N ARG A 2 -29.38 1.78 1.78
CA ARG A 2 -28.84 2.82 2.70
C ARG A 2 -28.20 2.29 4.00
N ASP A 3 -28.40 1.04 4.39
CA ASP A 3 -27.97 0.52 5.71
C ASP A 3 -26.85 -0.52 5.64
N ARG A 4 -26.18 -0.66 4.50
CA ARG A 4 -25.11 -1.65 4.36
C ARG A 4 -23.75 -1.02 4.62
N PRO A 5 -22.95 -1.56 5.55
CA PRO A 5 -21.62 -1.05 5.79
C PRO A 5 -20.75 -1.17 4.54
N LEU A 6 -19.80 -0.24 4.39
CA LEU A 6 -18.86 -0.19 3.28
C LEU A 6 -17.47 -0.65 3.74
N LEU A 7 -16.99 -1.76 3.20
CA LEU A 7 -15.65 -2.25 3.46
C LEU A 7 -14.64 -1.50 2.58
N VAL A 8 -13.72 -0.79 3.20
CA VAL A 8 -12.74 0.06 2.53
C VAL A 8 -11.41 -0.67 2.37
N LEU A 9 -11.06 -1.01 1.15
CA LEU A 9 -9.85 -1.75 0.80
C LEU A 9 -8.75 -0.81 0.30
N THR A 10 -7.74 -0.60 1.12
CA THR A 10 -6.63 0.32 0.84
C THR A 10 -5.45 -0.33 0.11
N SER A 11 -5.48 -1.64 -0.10
CA SER A 11 -4.42 -2.36 -0.81
C SER A 11 -4.90 -3.70 -1.40
N PRO A 12 -4.19 -4.25 -2.42
CA PRO A 12 -4.45 -5.60 -2.92
C PRO A 12 -4.30 -6.70 -1.86
N PHE A 13 -3.46 -6.48 -0.85
CA PHE A 13 -3.26 -7.43 0.24
C PHE A 13 -4.44 -7.42 1.20
N ALA A 14 -4.94 -6.23 1.58
CA ALA A 14 -6.17 -6.09 2.36
C ALA A 14 -7.35 -6.79 1.66
N ALA A 15 -7.45 -6.63 0.34
CA ALA A 15 -8.47 -7.31 -0.46
C ALA A 15 -8.36 -8.83 -0.37
N LYS A 16 -7.15 -9.38 -0.50
CA LYS A 16 -6.92 -10.83 -0.36
C LYS A 16 -7.41 -11.34 0.99
N CYS A 17 -6.99 -10.70 2.07
CA CYS A 17 -7.35 -11.13 3.43
C CYS A 17 -8.85 -11.02 3.69
N ALA A 18 -9.48 -9.92 3.26
CA ALA A 18 -10.93 -9.73 3.41
C ALA A 18 -11.74 -10.81 2.66
N ILE A 19 -11.30 -11.21 1.46
CA ILE A 19 -11.96 -12.25 0.68
C ILE A 19 -11.84 -13.62 1.36
N GLU A 20 -10.66 -13.97 1.88
CA GLU A 20 -10.49 -15.24 2.59
C GLU A 20 -11.42 -15.35 3.81
N ILE A 21 -11.57 -14.26 4.56
CA ILE A 21 -12.51 -14.20 5.69
C ILE A 21 -13.96 -14.31 5.22
N SER A 22 -14.30 -13.65 4.11
CA SER A 22 -15.67 -13.59 3.59
C SER A 22 -16.19 -14.94 3.07
N LYS A 23 -15.32 -15.79 2.56
CA LYS A 23 -15.69 -17.12 2.05
C LYS A 23 -16.37 -18.00 3.09
N ASN A 24 -16.03 -17.82 4.35
CA ASN A 24 -16.51 -18.65 5.45
C ASN A 24 -17.63 -17.99 6.26
N ASN A 25 -18.13 -16.83 5.81
CA ASN A 25 -19.14 -16.08 6.58
C ASN A 25 -20.15 -15.38 5.65
N SER A 26 -21.37 -15.90 5.63
CA SER A 26 -22.47 -15.38 4.80
C SER A 26 -22.90 -13.94 5.12
N GLN A 27 -22.57 -13.42 6.30
CA GLN A 27 -22.87 -12.03 6.67
C GLN A 27 -22.14 -11.03 5.74
N TYR A 28 -20.99 -11.40 5.20
CA TYR A 28 -20.25 -10.55 4.25
C TYR A 28 -20.94 -10.36 2.90
N SER A 29 -21.94 -11.16 2.55
CA SER A 29 -22.75 -10.98 1.33
C SER A 29 -23.55 -9.66 1.32
N ARG A 30 -23.74 -9.05 2.49
CA ARG A 30 -24.47 -7.79 2.65
C ARG A 30 -23.55 -6.56 2.68
N ILE A 31 -22.23 -6.74 2.70
CA ILE A 31 -21.28 -5.65 2.76
C ILE A 31 -20.98 -5.15 1.34
N GLN A 32 -20.96 -3.84 1.16
CA GLN A 32 -20.44 -3.23 -0.07
C GLN A 32 -18.93 -3.05 0.03
N TRP A 33 -18.24 -3.11 -1.09
CA TRP A 33 -16.79 -3.07 -1.15
C TRP A 33 -16.34 -1.89 -1.98
N ILE A 34 -15.43 -1.06 -1.42
CA ILE A 34 -14.76 -0.01 -2.15
C ILE A 34 -13.26 -0.34 -2.23
N ALA A 35 -12.72 -0.30 -3.44
CA ALA A 35 -11.28 -0.40 -3.68
C ALA A 35 -10.67 0.99 -3.86
N ILE A 36 -9.51 1.22 -3.25
CA ILE A 36 -8.76 2.47 -3.42
C ILE A 36 -8.47 2.76 -4.90
N GLY A 37 -8.11 1.75 -5.68
CA GLY A 37 -7.77 1.90 -7.09
C GLY A 37 -7.86 0.58 -7.86
N GLU A 38 -7.52 0.64 -9.14
CA GLU A 38 -7.67 -0.47 -10.08
C GLU A 38 -6.85 -1.71 -9.69
N GLY A 39 -5.66 -1.53 -9.13
CA GLY A 39 -4.83 -2.65 -8.65
C GLY A 39 -5.55 -3.47 -7.57
N THR A 40 -6.20 -2.80 -6.62
CA THR A 40 -6.99 -3.44 -5.56
C THR A 40 -8.27 -4.06 -6.11
N ALA A 41 -8.99 -3.36 -7.00
CA ALA A 41 -10.18 -3.88 -7.65
C ALA A 41 -9.87 -5.14 -8.49
N ARG A 42 -8.76 -5.14 -9.24
CA ARG A 42 -8.28 -6.29 -10.00
C ARG A 42 -7.91 -7.47 -9.09
N ALA A 43 -7.33 -7.20 -7.91
CA ALA A 43 -7.02 -8.24 -6.94
C ALA A 43 -8.28 -8.92 -6.37
N CYS A 44 -9.38 -8.17 -6.20
CA CYS A 44 -10.69 -8.70 -5.87
C CYS A 44 -11.26 -9.54 -7.01
N PHE A 45 -11.28 -8.99 -8.23
CA PHE A 45 -11.83 -9.65 -9.41
C PHE A 45 -11.17 -11.00 -9.70
N LYS A 46 -9.83 -11.07 -9.62
CA LYS A 46 -9.08 -12.33 -9.79
C LYS A 46 -9.45 -13.41 -8.77
N ARG A 47 -10.16 -13.07 -7.70
CA ARG A 47 -10.64 -13.98 -6.66
C ARG A 47 -12.16 -14.16 -6.64
N GLY A 48 -12.83 -13.74 -7.72
CA GLY A 48 -14.27 -13.89 -7.91
C GLY A 48 -15.12 -12.86 -7.17
N VAL A 49 -14.53 -11.76 -6.68
CA VAL A 49 -15.26 -10.69 -6.00
C VAL A 49 -15.23 -9.41 -6.84
N THR A 50 -16.41 -8.89 -7.17
CA THR A 50 -16.53 -7.59 -7.81
C THR A 50 -16.77 -6.52 -6.76
N VAL A 51 -15.91 -5.49 -6.74
CA VAL A 51 -16.11 -4.33 -5.85
C VAL A 51 -17.25 -3.47 -6.34
N SER A 52 -18.01 -2.91 -5.41
CA SER A 52 -19.13 -2.00 -5.74
C SER A 52 -18.62 -0.66 -6.27
N ILE A 53 -17.45 -0.21 -5.78
CA ILE A 53 -16.85 1.09 -6.09
C ILE A 53 -15.34 0.92 -6.28
N CYS A 54 -14.80 1.53 -7.35
CA CYS A 54 -13.37 1.75 -7.51
C CYS A 54 -13.10 3.26 -7.46
N ALA A 55 -12.47 3.74 -6.39
CA ALA A 55 -12.27 5.17 -6.15
C ALA A 55 -11.23 5.82 -7.07
N LYS A 56 -10.37 5.01 -7.74
CA LYS A 56 -9.26 5.47 -8.57
C LYS A 56 -8.32 6.46 -7.86
N ALA A 57 -8.21 6.31 -6.54
CA ALA A 57 -7.34 7.12 -5.70
C ALA A 57 -5.91 6.54 -5.71
N ARG A 58 -4.90 7.41 -5.71
CA ARG A 58 -3.48 7.02 -5.71
C ARG A 58 -2.95 6.74 -4.30
N ASN A 59 -3.59 7.32 -3.29
CA ASN A 59 -3.19 7.21 -1.88
C ASN A 59 -4.40 7.37 -0.94
N SER A 60 -4.17 7.19 0.36
CA SER A 60 -5.21 7.29 1.39
C SER A 60 -5.82 8.68 1.54
N VAL A 61 -5.08 9.74 1.20
CA VAL A 61 -5.60 11.13 1.23
C VAL A 61 -6.63 11.33 0.13
N GLU A 62 -6.31 10.90 -1.09
CA GLU A 62 -7.27 10.96 -2.21
C GLU A 62 -8.48 10.07 -1.99
N LEU A 63 -8.28 8.88 -1.39
CA LEU A 63 -9.38 8.00 -1.04
C LEU A 63 -10.31 8.63 0.00
N SER A 64 -9.78 9.31 1.02
CA SER A 64 -10.63 10.02 2.01
C SER A 64 -11.43 11.14 1.37
N LYS A 65 -10.85 11.90 0.44
CA LYS A 65 -11.57 12.94 -0.34
C LYS A 65 -12.67 12.34 -1.21
N TYR A 66 -12.39 11.21 -1.86
CA TYR A 66 -13.40 10.51 -2.65
C TYR A 66 -14.57 10.05 -1.78
N ILE A 67 -14.29 9.43 -0.63
CA ILE A 67 -15.31 8.98 0.33
C ILE A 67 -16.13 10.18 0.83
N ASP A 68 -15.48 11.28 1.20
CA ASP A 68 -16.11 12.51 1.66
C ASP A 68 -17.13 13.07 0.66
N SER A 69 -16.80 13.05 -0.61
CA SER A 69 -17.62 13.61 -1.69
C SER A 69 -18.71 12.68 -2.21
N ASN A 70 -18.59 11.35 -2.03
CA ASN A 70 -19.45 10.39 -2.73
C ASN A 70 -20.19 9.40 -1.81
N ILE A 71 -19.85 9.32 -0.52
CA ILE A 71 -20.43 8.38 0.42
C ILE A 71 -21.22 9.15 1.49
N SER A 72 -22.45 8.70 1.78
CA SER A 72 -23.26 9.28 2.87
C SER A 72 -22.63 8.98 4.24
N ARG A 73 -22.72 9.95 5.16
CA ARG A 73 -22.26 9.81 6.55
C ARG A 73 -23.00 8.73 7.33
N ASP A 74 -24.22 8.39 6.89
CA ASP A 74 -25.03 7.32 7.52
C ASP A 74 -24.51 5.92 7.23
N ILE A 75 -23.58 5.78 6.28
CA ILE A 75 -23.00 4.48 5.92
C ILE A 75 -21.79 4.20 6.81
N PRO A 76 -21.83 3.16 7.67
CA PRO A 76 -20.67 2.78 8.48
C PRO A 76 -19.52 2.30 7.60
N LEU A 77 -18.32 2.75 7.90
CA LEU A 77 -17.09 2.35 7.20
C LEU A 77 -16.34 1.27 7.98
N LEU A 78 -16.01 0.19 7.31
CA LEU A 78 -15.22 -0.92 7.85
C LEU A 78 -13.81 -0.85 7.24
N VAL A 79 -12.78 -0.64 8.06
CA VAL A 79 -11.41 -0.40 7.59
C VAL A 79 -10.45 -1.44 8.17
N PRO A 80 -10.21 -2.58 7.48
CA PRO A 80 -9.16 -3.50 7.86
C PRO A 80 -7.79 -2.87 7.53
N LYS A 81 -6.89 -2.85 8.49
CA LYS A 81 -5.53 -2.36 8.33
C LYS A 81 -4.49 -3.40 8.72
N SER A 82 -3.23 -3.17 8.37
CA SER A 82 -2.14 -4.00 8.88
C SER A 82 -1.77 -3.60 10.31
N ASN A 83 -1.10 -4.51 11.01
CA ASN A 83 -0.51 -4.25 12.34
C ASN A 83 0.48 -3.07 12.36
N VAL A 84 1.14 -2.79 11.23
CA VAL A 84 2.09 -1.68 11.07
C VAL A 84 1.47 -0.43 10.39
N GLY A 85 0.18 -0.47 10.06
CA GLY A 85 -0.52 0.66 9.45
C GLY A 85 -0.81 1.77 10.45
N SER A 86 -0.56 3.04 10.07
CA SER A 86 -0.94 4.19 10.90
C SER A 86 -2.46 4.33 11.02
N ASN A 87 -2.91 5.11 12.00
CA ASN A 87 -4.32 5.47 12.15
C ASN A 87 -4.72 6.71 11.34
N ASP A 88 -3.82 7.34 10.62
CA ASP A 88 -4.06 8.63 9.95
C ASP A 88 -5.25 8.63 9.01
N PHE A 89 -5.41 7.53 8.26
CA PHE A 89 -6.56 7.37 7.37
C PHE A 89 -7.88 7.26 8.14
N VAL A 90 -7.90 6.47 9.22
CA VAL A 90 -9.07 6.30 10.08
C VAL A 90 -9.42 7.61 10.75
N ASN A 91 -8.45 8.26 11.42
CA ASN A 91 -8.63 9.54 12.10
C ASN A 91 -9.17 10.62 11.15
N ARG A 92 -8.71 10.62 9.89
CA ARG A 92 -9.21 11.54 8.86
C ARG A 92 -10.66 11.28 8.51
N LEU A 93 -11.07 10.03 8.33
CA LEU A 93 -12.48 9.70 8.07
C LEU A 93 -13.38 10.07 9.25
N GLU A 94 -12.95 9.82 10.47
CA GLU A 94 -13.65 10.21 11.69
C GLU A 94 -13.77 11.74 11.80
N SER A 95 -12.71 12.49 11.50
CA SER A 95 -12.74 13.97 11.49
C SER A 95 -13.66 14.53 10.41
N LEU A 96 -13.94 13.78 9.34
CA LEU A 96 -14.94 14.11 8.32
C LEU A 96 -16.38 13.70 8.72
N GLY A 97 -16.57 13.17 9.93
CA GLY A 97 -17.89 12.82 10.48
C GLY A 97 -18.39 11.42 10.10
N PHE A 98 -17.54 10.52 9.61
CA PHE A 98 -17.94 9.13 9.36
C PHE A 98 -17.86 8.27 10.63
N SER A 99 -18.80 7.32 10.76
CA SER A 99 -18.67 6.22 11.71
C SER A 99 -17.70 5.19 11.14
N VAL A 100 -16.54 5.01 11.78
CA VAL A 100 -15.48 4.11 11.31
C VAL A 100 -15.21 3.00 12.31
N GLN A 101 -15.29 1.76 11.86
CA GLN A 101 -14.80 0.61 12.61
C GLN A 101 -13.52 0.10 11.95
N SER A 102 -12.41 0.16 12.67
CA SER A 102 -11.12 -0.30 12.18
C SER A 102 -10.53 -1.38 13.07
N TRP A 103 -9.80 -2.32 12.47
CA TRP A 103 -9.11 -3.39 13.21
C TRP A 103 -7.88 -3.87 12.45
N VAL A 104 -7.00 -4.59 13.14
CA VAL A 104 -5.90 -5.30 12.49
C VAL A 104 -6.47 -6.51 11.77
N GLY A 105 -6.65 -6.39 10.48
CA GLY A 105 -7.20 -7.43 9.62
C GLY A 105 -6.13 -8.39 9.05
N TYR A 106 -4.86 -7.98 9.10
CA TYR A 106 -3.72 -8.78 8.63
C TYR A 106 -2.41 -8.31 9.25
N GLU A 107 -1.45 -9.22 9.30
CA GLU A 107 -0.12 -8.91 9.79
C GLU A 107 0.87 -8.73 8.64
N ASN A 108 1.71 -7.72 8.78
CA ASN A 108 2.86 -7.46 7.95
C ASN A 108 4.10 -7.57 8.83
N ASN A 109 4.69 -8.76 8.84
CA ASN A 109 5.88 -9.05 9.63
C ASN A 109 7.08 -9.20 8.71
N PRO A 110 8.18 -8.45 8.96
CA PRO A 110 9.42 -8.65 8.23
C PRO A 110 9.91 -10.10 8.42
N LYS A 111 10.27 -10.75 7.34
CA LYS A 111 10.94 -12.04 7.40
C LYS A 111 12.42 -11.83 7.67
N ASP A 112 13.03 -12.76 8.38
CA ASP A 112 14.47 -12.82 8.45
C ASP A 112 15.01 -13.29 7.10
N VAL A 113 15.98 -12.57 6.59
CA VAL A 113 16.59 -12.80 5.27
C VAL A 113 18.08 -13.03 5.47
N SER A 114 18.58 -14.10 4.89
CA SER A 114 20.03 -14.36 4.88
C SER A 114 20.77 -13.26 4.13
N LYS A 115 21.95 -12.86 4.63
CA LYS A 115 22.79 -11.90 3.92
C LYS A 115 23.22 -12.46 2.56
N PHE A 116 23.30 -11.58 1.60
CA PHE A 116 23.78 -11.85 0.24
C PHE A 116 24.73 -10.73 -0.19
N GLU A 117 25.47 -10.95 -1.24
CA GLU A 117 26.38 -9.95 -1.79
C GLU A 117 25.63 -8.99 -2.71
N VAL A 118 26.02 -7.72 -2.68
CA VAL A 118 25.59 -6.69 -3.64
C VAL A 118 26.81 -6.13 -4.35
N ASN A 119 26.67 -5.86 -5.64
CA ASN A 119 27.70 -5.25 -6.46
C ASN A 119 27.50 -3.73 -6.52
N GLN A 120 28.52 -3.00 -6.94
CA GLN A 120 28.44 -1.54 -7.09
C GLN A 120 27.38 -1.10 -8.11
N ASP A 121 27.12 -1.93 -9.12
CA ASP A 121 26.14 -1.66 -10.17
C ASP A 121 24.72 -2.09 -9.80
N ASP A 122 24.52 -2.73 -8.68
CA ASP A 122 23.18 -3.11 -8.22
C ASP A 122 22.37 -1.88 -7.79
N VAL A 123 21.06 -1.98 -7.92
CA VAL A 123 20.12 -0.95 -7.52
C VAL A 123 19.09 -1.55 -6.58
N LEU A 124 18.96 -0.98 -5.40
CA LEU A 124 17.93 -1.39 -4.45
C LEU A 124 16.61 -0.67 -4.72
N LEU A 125 15.59 -1.41 -5.14
CA LEU A 125 14.25 -0.86 -5.32
C LEU A 125 13.43 -1.03 -4.03
N LEU A 126 13.10 0.08 -3.36
CA LEU A 126 12.27 0.10 -2.16
C LEU A 126 10.86 0.60 -2.48
N SER A 127 9.90 -0.33 -2.43
CA SER A 127 8.51 -0.09 -2.84
C SER A 127 7.63 0.55 -1.76
N SER A 128 8.10 0.61 -0.51
CA SER A 128 7.32 1.13 0.62
C SER A 128 8.22 1.47 1.81
N PRO A 129 7.75 2.33 2.75
CA PRO A 129 8.45 2.57 4.02
C PRO A 129 8.74 1.30 4.83
N SER A 130 7.84 0.33 4.80
CA SER A 130 8.01 -0.94 5.50
C SER A 130 9.10 -1.82 4.91
N SER A 131 9.35 -1.75 3.59
CA SER A 131 10.47 -2.46 2.95
C SER A 131 11.82 -1.88 3.38
N ALA A 132 11.94 -0.55 3.52
CA ALA A 132 13.13 0.08 4.04
C ALA A 132 13.44 -0.35 5.48
N LYS A 133 12.41 -0.33 6.35
CA LYS A 133 12.54 -0.82 7.74
C LYS A 133 12.96 -2.28 7.80
N ALA A 134 12.37 -3.14 6.98
CA ALA A 134 12.70 -4.56 6.93
C ALA A 134 14.14 -4.78 6.45
N TRP A 135 14.59 -4.01 5.46
CA TRP A 135 15.96 -4.06 4.96
C TRP A 135 16.97 -3.74 6.05
N ALA A 136 16.80 -2.60 6.71
CA ALA A 136 17.66 -2.17 7.80
C ALA A 136 17.64 -3.13 9.01
N LYS A 137 16.44 -3.62 9.40
CA LYS A 137 16.28 -4.59 10.49
C LYS A 137 17.09 -5.87 10.26
N ASN A 138 17.16 -6.33 9.02
CA ASN A 138 17.91 -7.53 8.65
C ASN A 138 19.40 -7.26 8.46
N GLY A 139 19.87 -6.00 8.56
CA GLY A 139 21.28 -5.64 8.33
C GLY A 139 21.77 -6.04 6.94
N LEU A 140 20.92 -5.92 5.93
CA LEU A 140 21.21 -6.33 4.56
C LEU A 140 22.17 -5.35 3.88
N PRO A 141 23.07 -5.81 3.02
CA PRO A 141 24.01 -4.93 2.34
C PRO A 141 23.30 -3.91 1.46
N ILE A 142 23.86 -2.71 1.35
CA ILE A 142 23.26 -1.59 0.63
C ILE A 142 24.11 -1.29 -0.61
N PRO A 143 23.56 -1.31 -1.83
CA PRO A 143 24.24 -0.83 -3.01
C PRO A 143 24.38 0.69 -3.01
N THR A 144 25.19 1.24 -3.90
CA THR A 144 25.40 2.69 -4.01
C THR A 144 24.16 3.49 -4.44
N SER A 145 23.19 2.82 -5.06
CA SER A 145 21.97 3.46 -5.60
C SER A 145 20.72 2.82 -5.04
N ILE A 146 19.79 3.66 -4.58
CA ILE A 146 18.47 3.26 -4.12
C ILE A 146 17.40 3.98 -4.95
N LEU A 147 16.39 3.22 -5.40
CA LEU A 147 15.17 3.75 -6.01
C LEU A 147 13.99 3.61 -5.07
N CYS A 148 13.28 4.69 -4.86
CA CYS A 148 12.02 4.71 -4.11
C CYS A 148 10.83 4.79 -5.07
N MET A 149 9.82 3.96 -4.85
CA MET A 149 8.57 4.02 -5.63
C MET A 149 7.64 5.17 -5.22
N GLY A 150 8.01 5.99 -4.22
CA GLY A 150 7.22 7.13 -3.80
C GLY A 150 7.85 7.91 -2.66
N GLN A 151 7.34 9.12 -2.45
CA GLN A 151 7.85 10.12 -1.50
C GLN A 151 7.92 9.60 -0.05
N GLN A 152 6.92 8.85 0.39
CA GLN A 152 6.90 8.27 1.74
C GLN A 152 8.05 7.28 1.99
N SER A 153 8.49 6.56 0.94
CA SER A 153 9.66 5.68 1.04
C SER A 153 10.96 6.49 1.15
N LEU A 154 11.06 7.59 0.42
CA LEU A 154 12.20 8.52 0.54
C LEU A 154 12.28 9.09 1.95
N GLU A 155 11.18 9.66 2.47
CA GLU A 155 11.11 10.22 3.83
C GLU A 155 11.54 9.20 4.88
N GLN A 156 11.10 7.94 4.74
CA GLN A 156 11.50 6.88 5.65
C GLN A 156 12.99 6.59 5.57
N ILE A 157 13.57 6.51 4.38
CA ILE A 157 15.00 6.24 4.18
C ILE A 157 15.84 7.38 4.75
N THR A 158 15.48 8.62 4.44
CA THR A 158 16.19 9.82 4.92
C THR A 158 16.16 9.93 6.44
N SER A 159 15.14 9.38 7.10
CA SER A 159 15.04 9.36 8.56
C SER A 159 15.88 8.26 9.23
N MET A 160 16.57 7.41 8.46
CA MET A 160 17.32 6.25 8.95
C MET A 160 18.81 6.38 8.64
N ASP A 161 19.65 6.46 9.66
CA ASP A 161 21.12 6.52 9.51
C ASP A 161 21.69 5.34 8.70
N TYR A 162 20.97 4.22 8.68
CA TYR A 162 21.34 3.01 7.95
C TYR A 162 21.59 3.26 6.45
N PHE A 163 20.95 4.27 5.86
CA PHE A 163 21.05 4.61 4.44
C PHE A 163 21.81 5.92 4.16
N SER A 164 22.49 6.50 5.14
CA SER A 164 23.07 7.85 5.07
C SER A 164 24.10 8.06 3.96
N GLU A 165 24.81 7.00 3.53
CA GLU A 165 25.88 7.07 2.54
C GLU A 165 25.43 6.68 1.12
N THR A 166 24.14 6.57 0.86
CA THR A 166 23.62 6.09 -0.43
C THR A 166 22.96 7.19 -1.25
N SER A 167 23.07 7.10 -2.57
CA SER A 167 22.30 7.95 -3.48
C SER A 167 20.86 7.43 -3.56
N VAL A 168 19.89 8.30 -3.32
CA VAL A 168 18.46 7.92 -3.32
C VAL A 168 17.71 8.74 -4.36
N GLU A 169 16.99 8.07 -5.25
CA GLU A 169 16.12 8.67 -6.24
C GLU A 169 14.66 8.22 -6.04
N VAL A 170 13.71 9.07 -6.41
CA VAL A 170 12.29 8.75 -6.39
C VAL A 170 11.76 8.60 -7.80
N LEU A 171 11.11 7.49 -8.08
CA LEU A 171 10.42 7.27 -9.37
C LEU A 171 9.23 8.22 -9.52
N GLN A 172 8.94 8.61 -10.74
CA GLN A 172 7.79 9.48 -11.07
C GLN A 172 6.43 8.81 -10.80
N GLY A 173 6.41 7.49 -10.58
CA GLY A 173 5.21 6.75 -10.24
C GLY A 173 5.49 5.30 -9.83
N PRO A 174 4.52 4.63 -9.23
CA PRO A 174 4.69 3.33 -8.57
C PRO A 174 4.41 2.14 -9.50
N THR A 175 4.74 2.23 -10.78
CA THR A 175 4.49 1.13 -11.74
C THR A 175 5.79 0.60 -12.33
N ALA A 176 5.72 -0.62 -12.87
CA ALA A 176 6.86 -1.26 -13.53
C ALA A 176 7.39 -0.44 -14.73
N ASP A 177 6.53 0.32 -15.39
CA ASP A 177 6.92 1.15 -16.53
C ASP A 177 7.90 2.24 -16.09
N PHE A 178 7.65 2.93 -14.97
CA PHE A 178 8.58 3.93 -14.42
C PHE A 178 9.93 3.31 -14.02
N VAL A 179 9.95 2.10 -13.50
CA VAL A 179 11.19 1.37 -13.22
C VAL A 179 11.93 1.06 -14.52
N SER A 180 11.22 0.57 -15.54
CA SER A 180 11.78 0.25 -16.85
C SER A 180 12.36 1.50 -17.55
N ASP A 181 11.64 2.61 -17.51
CA ASP A 181 12.08 3.86 -18.13
C ASP A 181 13.29 4.45 -17.40
N TRP A 182 13.28 4.43 -16.06
CA TRP A 182 14.46 4.81 -15.27
C TRP A 182 15.68 3.96 -15.63
N TRP A 183 15.49 2.62 -15.73
CA TRP A 183 16.58 1.70 -16.06
C TRP A 183 17.18 1.98 -17.45
N LYS A 184 16.33 2.17 -18.47
CA LYS A 184 16.78 2.51 -19.82
C LYS A 184 17.57 3.82 -19.85
N THR A 185 17.13 4.82 -19.10
CA THR A 185 17.76 6.14 -19.08
C THR A 185 19.10 6.12 -18.35
N ASN A 186 19.20 5.39 -17.24
CA ASN A 186 20.36 5.48 -16.33
C ASN A 186 21.34 4.30 -16.48
N ARG A 187 20.90 3.17 -17.03
CA ARG A 187 21.70 1.94 -17.15
C ARG A 187 21.66 1.31 -18.54
N GLY A 188 20.82 1.78 -19.45
CA GLY A 188 20.63 1.23 -20.80
C GLY A 188 21.70 1.57 -21.83
N GLY A 189 22.80 2.19 -21.44
CA GLY A 189 23.85 2.69 -22.32
C GLY A 189 25.07 1.78 -22.52
N THR A 190 25.07 0.56 -22.02
CA THR A 190 26.16 -0.40 -22.23
C THR A 190 25.66 -1.51 -23.18
N LYS A 191 25.87 -1.32 -24.48
CA LYS A 191 26.01 -2.42 -25.42
C LYS A 191 27.47 -2.81 -25.52
#